data_e8b76ffb923caa018c7da7df4bb7ead9
#
_entry.id   e8b76ffb923caa018c7da7df4bb7ead9
#
_cell.length_a   1.000
_cell.length_b   1.000
_cell.length_c   1.000
_cell.angle_alpha   90.00
_cell.angle_beta   90.00
_cell.angle_gamma   90.00
#
_symmetry.space_group_name_H-M   'P 1'
#
loop_
_entity.id
_entity.type
_entity.pdbx_description
1 polymer ?
#
loop_
_entity_poly.entity_id
_entity_poly.type
_entity_poly.pdbx_seq_one_letter_code
_entity_poly.pdbx_strand_id
1 'polypeptide(L)'
;MAFTNEQMERYSRHIILQEVGVKGQKKLLNGKVLIIGAGGLGAPAAMYLAAAGVGTIGIVDADEVDLSNLQRQIIHGTADVGKAKVKSAKETMNAMNPDVTVNTYREFVTSENIMDLIKDYDFIIDGTDNFPAKFLINDACVMAKKPFSHAGIIRFKGQLMTYVPGEGPCYRCVFKNPPPKDAVPTCKQAGVIGAMGGVIGSLQAMEAIKYLLGVGDLLTGKLLTFDALKMEFHTVKLPKADHKCAICGDHPTITQLIDYEQIECPDH
;
A
#
# COMPACT_ATOMS: atom_id res chain seq x y z
N MET A 1 19.01 18.43 10.39
CA MET A 1 19.17 18.10 11.81
C MET A 1 20.25 17.02 11.97
N ALA A 2 21.01 17.02 13.08
CA ALA A 2 21.87 15.92 13.45
C ALA A 2 21.01 14.81 14.07
N PHE A 3 21.42 13.55 13.94
CA PHE A 3 20.78 12.44 14.64
C PHE A 3 21.03 12.54 16.15
N THR A 4 20.05 12.15 16.95
CA THR A 4 20.27 11.89 18.38
C THR A 4 21.06 10.59 18.56
N ASN A 5 21.65 10.38 19.76
CA ASN A 5 22.33 9.11 20.05
C ASN A 5 21.37 7.92 19.96
N GLU A 6 20.12 8.07 20.41
CA GLU A 6 19.10 7.04 20.31
C GLU A 6 18.77 6.71 18.84
N GLN A 7 18.62 7.72 17.98
CA GLN A 7 18.40 7.51 16.55
C GLN A 7 19.60 6.83 15.88
N MET A 8 20.83 7.19 16.24
CA MET A 8 22.04 6.53 15.75
C MET A 8 22.07 5.05 16.13
N GLU A 9 21.67 4.71 17.35
CA GLU A 9 21.58 3.33 17.80
C GLU A 9 20.44 2.59 17.11
N ARG A 10 19.22 3.16 17.10
CA ARG A 10 18.00 2.60 16.48
C ARG A 10 18.22 2.25 15.02
N TYR A 11 18.80 3.15 14.24
CA TYR A 11 19.01 2.98 12.82
C TYR A 11 20.41 2.51 12.43
N SER A 12 21.21 2.06 13.39
CA SER A 12 22.60 1.65 13.15
C SER A 12 22.75 0.62 12.03
N ARG A 13 21.81 -0.34 11.93
CA ARG A 13 21.81 -1.38 10.90
C ARG A 13 21.48 -0.86 9.49
N HIS A 14 20.71 0.22 9.39
CA HIS A 14 20.49 0.93 8.14
C HIS A 14 21.68 1.81 7.76
N ILE A 15 22.25 2.50 8.72
CA ILE A 15 23.34 3.47 8.50
C ILE A 15 24.62 2.80 7.98
N ILE A 16 24.88 1.55 8.33
CA ILE A 16 26.04 0.80 7.82
C ILE A 16 25.88 0.27 6.40
N LEU A 17 24.64 0.23 5.85
CA LEU A 17 24.42 -0.16 4.46
C LEU A 17 24.91 0.95 3.52
N GLN A 18 25.71 0.59 2.51
CA GLN A 18 26.27 1.56 1.56
C GLN A 18 25.18 2.31 0.80
N GLU A 19 24.08 1.63 0.47
CA GLU A 19 22.93 2.17 -0.26
C GLU A 19 22.08 3.13 0.59
N VAL A 20 22.20 3.06 1.92
CA VAL A 20 21.42 3.89 2.86
C VAL A 20 22.31 4.96 3.49
N GLY A 21 23.22 4.56 4.35
CA GLY A 21 24.09 5.49 5.09
C GLY A 21 23.30 6.51 5.93
N VAL A 22 24.01 7.47 6.48
CA VAL A 22 23.41 8.59 7.23
C VAL A 22 22.47 9.43 6.31
N LYS A 23 22.84 9.61 5.04
CA LYS A 23 22.05 10.42 4.08
C LYS A 23 20.72 9.75 3.75
N GLY A 24 20.74 8.44 3.51
CA GLY A 24 19.52 7.67 3.23
C GLY A 24 18.59 7.63 4.43
N GLN A 25 19.11 7.40 5.64
CA GLN A 25 18.28 7.41 6.83
C GLN A 25 17.63 8.80 7.06
N LYS A 26 18.30 9.90 6.73
CA LYS A 26 17.69 11.23 6.73
C LYS A 26 16.54 11.36 5.71
N LYS A 27 16.65 10.73 4.52
CA LYS A 27 15.56 10.71 3.56
C LYS A 27 14.34 9.98 4.13
N LEU A 28 14.55 8.83 4.80
CA LEU A 28 13.46 8.11 5.46
C LEU A 28 12.80 8.95 6.55
N LEU A 29 13.56 9.59 7.43
CA LEU A 29 13.03 10.48 8.48
C LEU A 29 12.26 11.69 7.95
N ASN A 30 12.52 12.13 6.74
CA ASN A 30 11.80 13.21 6.08
C ASN A 30 10.66 12.69 5.18
N GLY A 31 10.65 11.40 4.88
CA GLY A 31 9.69 10.77 3.98
C GLY A 31 8.29 10.69 4.56
N LYS A 32 7.29 10.71 3.69
CA LYS A 32 5.88 10.66 4.04
C LYS A 32 5.18 9.59 3.21
N VAL A 33 4.60 8.59 3.87
CA VAL A 33 3.89 7.49 3.23
C VAL A 33 2.46 7.44 3.73
N LEU A 34 1.49 7.36 2.82
CA LEU A 34 0.10 7.09 3.15
C LEU A 34 -0.21 5.63 2.90
N ILE A 35 -0.82 4.98 3.88
CA ILE A 35 -1.33 3.61 3.79
C ILE A 35 -2.85 3.67 3.78
N ILE A 36 -3.47 3.23 2.70
CA ILE A 36 -4.91 3.12 2.57
C ILE A 36 -5.32 1.68 2.88
N GLY A 37 -5.96 1.50 4.02
CA GLY A 37 -6.32 0.20 4.60
C GLY A 37 -5.35 -0.27 5.70
N ALA A 38 -5.86 -0.39 6.93
CA ALA A 38 -5.13 -0.96 8.09
C ALA A 38 -5.37 -2.48 8.23
N GLY A 39 -5.60 -3.15 7.11
CA GLY A 39 -5.91 -4.57 7.00
C GLY A 39 -4.69 -5.47 6.94
N GLY A 40 -4.85 -6.66 6.33
CA GLY A 40 -3.79 -7.68 6.25
C GLY A 40 -2.53 -7.25 5.49
N LEU A 41 -2.65 -6.36 4.51
CA LEU A 41 -1.53 -5.79 3.75
C LEU A 41 -0.96 -4.56 4.45
N GLY A 42 -1.84 -3.64 4.89
CA GLY A 42 -1.44 -2.40 5.54
C GLY A 42 -0.78 -2.59 6.89
N ALA A 43 -1.18 -3.61 7.65
CA ALA A 43 -0.61 -3.91 8.96
C ALA A 43 0.92 -4.14 8.92
N PRO A 44 1.45 -5.11 8.17
CA PRO A 44 2.91 -5.31 8.09
C PRO A 44 3.62 -4.13 7.41
N ALA A 45 3.00 -3.50 6.41
CA ALA A 45 3.58 -2.32 5.77
C ALA A 45 3.78 -1.18 6.78
N ALA A 46 2.76 -0.87 7.59
CA ALA A 46 2.83 0.17 8.61
C ALA A 46 3.91 -0.13 9.66
N MET A 47 3.99 -1.37 10.14
CA MET A 47 4.97 -1.77 11.13
C MET A 47 6.41 -1.61 10.61
N TYR A 48 6.70 -2.10 9.40
CA TYR A 48 8.05 -1.99 8.84
C TYR A 48 8.44 -0.56 8.47
N LEU A 49 7.50 0.26 7.99
CA LEU A 49 7.78 1.68 7.73
C LEU A 49 8.05 2.45 9.02
N ALA A 50 7.29 2.18 10.09
CA ALA A 50 7.52 2.78 11.40
C ALA A 50 8.87 2.33 11.98
N ALA A 51 9.18 1.03 11.94
CA ALA A 51 10.47 0.50 12.38
C ALA A 51 11.65 1.09 11.61
N ALA A 52 11.49 1.30 10.29
CA ALA A 52 12.50 1.91 9.43
C ALA A 52 12.69 3.41 9.68
N GLY A 53 11.80 4.06 10.42
CA GLY A 53 11.86 5.47 10.73
C GLY A 53 11.41 6.36 9.58
N VAL A 54 10.37 5.96 8.84
CA VAL A 54 9.68 6.87 7.92
C VAL A 54 9.01 7.95 8.74
N GLY A 55 9.40 9.21 8.52
CA GLY A 55 9.10 10.32 9.43
C GLY A 55 7.62 10.61 9.62
N THR A 56 6.81 10.43 8.56
CA THR A 56 5.36 10.61 8.64
C THR A 56 4.65 9.43 7.96
N ILE A 57 3.76 8.79 8.69
CA ILE A 57 2.89 7.73 8.16
C ILE A 57 1.44 8.16 8.33
N GLY A 58 0.73 8.29 7.21
CA GLY A 58 -0.72 8.40 7.21
C GLY A 58 -1.35 7.00 7.16
N ILE A 59 -2.42 6.78 7.89
CA ILE A 59 -3.19 5.54 7.82
C ILE A 59 -4.68 5.83 7.73
N VAL A 60 -5.32 5.27 6.71
CA VAL A 60 -6.74 5.48 6.39
C VAL A 60 -7.47 4.15 6.54
N ASP A 61 -8.48 4.09 7.38
CA ASP A 61 -9.39 2.94 7.53
C ASP A 61 -10.61 3.36 8.35
N ALA A 62 -11.81 3.03 7.89
CA ALA A 62 -13.05 3.40 8.59
C ALA A 62 -13.46 2.40 9.68
N ASP A 63 -12.95 1.17 9.60
CA ASP A 63 -13.39 0.04 10.39
C ASP A 63 -12.88 0.06 11.84
N GLU A 64 -13.53 -0.79 12.64
CA GLU A 64 -13.05 -1.21 13.96
C GLU A 64 -12.35 -2.58 13.87
N VAL A 65 -11.52 -2.85 14.85
CA VAL A 65 -10.84 -4.13 14.98
C VAL A 65 -11.87 -5.21 15.35
N ASP A 66 -11.93 -6.26 14.56
CA ASP A 66 -12.76 -7.44 14.79
C ASP A 66 -11.89 -8.65 15.11
N LEU A 67 -12.39 -9.57 15.95
CA LEU A 67 -11.67 -10.77 16.33
C LEU A 67 -11.22 -11.60 15.11
N SER A 68 -12.05 -11.68 14.07
CA SER A 68 -11.75 -12.37 12.82
C SER A 68 -10.63 -11.72 12.00
N ASN A 69 -10.22 -10.50 12.34
CA ASN A 69 -9.13 -9.80 11.68
C ASN A 69 -7.75 -10.23 12.20
N LEU A 70 -7.64 -10.61 13.47
CA LEU A 70 -6.37 -10.78 14.19
C LEU A 70 -5.46 -11.85 13.60
N GLN A 71 -6.01 -12.82 12.87
CA GLN A 71 -5.21 -13.87 12.21
C GLN A 71 -4.30 -13.34 11.06
N ARG A 72 -4.53 -12.09 10.59
CA ARG A 72 -3.76 -11.47 9.50
C ARG A 72 -3.42 -10.00 9.67
N GLN A 73 -4.14 -9.28 10.53
CA GLN A 73 -3.94 -7.84 10.78
C GLN A 73 -3.09 -7.64 12.03
N ILE A 74 -1.82 -8.04 11.95
CA ILE A 74 -0.88 -8.21 13.07
C ILE A 74 -0.49 -6.93 13.80
N ILE A 75 -0.89 -5.76 13.32
CA ILE A 75 -0.72 -4.46 14.00
C ILE A 75 -1.71 -4.28 15.15
N HIS A 76 -2.77 -5.09 15.19
CA HIS A 76 -3.80 -5.09 16.22
C HIS A 76 -3.66 -6.29 17.14
N GLY A 77 -4.04 -6.13 18.40
CA GLY A 77 -4.09 -7.20 19.39
C GLY A 77 -5.51 -7.48 19.88
N THR A 78 -5.68 -8.56 20.65
CA THR A 78 -6.98 -8.95 21.23
C THR A 78 -7.60 -7.83 22.09
N ALA A 79 -6.77 -7.05 22.79
CA ALA A 79 -7.22 -5.91 23.59
C ALA A 79 -7.74 -4.74 22.77
N ASP A 80 -7.54 -4.77 21.44
CA ASP A 80 -7.99 -3.71 20.53
C ASP A 80 -9.35 -4.00 19.90
N VAL A 81 -9.94 -5.17 20.13
CA VAL A 81 -11.26 -5.51 19.55
C VAL A 81 -12.29 -4.42 19.94
N GLY A 82 -12.98 -3.89 18.92
CA GLY A 82 -13.92 -2.76 19.04
C GLY A 82 -13.28 -1.37 19.00
N LYS A 83 -11.94 -1.27 18.97
CA LYS A 83 -11.23 0.01 18.77
C LYS A 83 -11.13 0.34 17.29
N ALA A 84 -11.20 1.62 16.92
CA ALA A 84 -10.93 2.03 15.54
C ALA A 84 -9.56 1.54 15.10
N LYS A 85 -9.48 0.88 13.93
CA LYS A 85 -8.22 0.31 13.39
C LYS A 85 -7.11 1.34 13.30
N VAL A 86 -7.40 2.54 12.82
CA VAL A 86 -6.40 3.62 12.71
C VAL A 86 -5.84 4.05 14.06
N LYS A 87 -6.65 4.01 15.12
CA LYS A 87 -6.20 4.34 16.49
C LYS A 87 -5.29 3.24 17.04
N SER A 88 -5.71 1.98 16.95
CA SER A 88 -4.90 0.82 17.35
C SER A 88 -3.56 0.79 16.59
N ALA A 89 -3.60 0.99 15.28
CA ALA A 89 -2.39 1.03 14.46
C ALA A 89 -1.42 2.16 14.88
N LYS A 90 -1.93 3.35 15.16
CA LYS A 90 -1.13 4.47 15.67
C LYS A 90 -0.44 4.13 17.00
N GLU A 91 -1.18 3.56 17.93
CA GLU A 91 -0.66 3.17 19.26
C GLU A 91 0.49 2.16 19.08
N THR A 92 0.31 1.14 18.24
CA THR A 92 1.34 0.13 17.95
C THR A 92 2.57 0.72 17.27
N MET A 93 2.38 1.56 16.23
CA MET A 93 3.50 2.21 15.54
C MET A 93 4.30 3.12 16.47
N ASN A 94 3.63 3.93 17.29
CA ASN A 94 4.30 4.85 18.22
C ASN A 94 4.99 4.10 19.39
N ALA A 95 4.45 2.96 19.83
CA ALA A 95 5.11 2.10 20.80
C ALA A 95 6.40 1.47 20.24
N MET A 96 6.40 1.18 18.93
CA MET A 96 7.59 0.66 18.24
C MET A 96 8.61 1.75 17.96
N ASN A 97 8.19 2.92 17.51
CA ASN A 97 9.06 4.03 17.17
C ASN A 97 8.38 5.39 17.47
N PRO A 98 8.71 6.01 18.62
CA PRO A 98 8.08 7.26 19.04
C PRO A 98 8.45 8.47 18.15
N ASP A 99 9.50 8.37 17.33
CA ASP A 99 9.93 9.45 16.43
C ASP A 99 9.03 9.59 15.21
N VAL A 100 8.18 8.58 14.94
CA VAL A 100 7.30 8.59 13.77
C VAL A 100 6.02 9.37 14.06
N THR A 101 5.74 10.35 13.20
CA THR A 101 4.45 11.05 13.22
C THR A 101 3.39 10.19 12.52
N VAL A 102 2.35 9.79 13.25
CA VAL A 102 1.25 9.00 12.68
C VAL A 102 -0.01 9.84 12.58
N ASN A 103 -0.44 10.11 11.34
CA ASN A 103 -1.71 10.76 11.02
C ASN A 103 -2.78 9.69 10.79
N THR A 104 -3.91 9.80 11.47
CA THR A 104 -5.01 8.83 11.38
C THR A 104 -6.23 9.45 10.71
N TYR A 105 -6.80 8.73 9.74
CA TYR A 105 -7.99 9.12 9.01
C TYR A 105 -9.03 8.00 9.16
N ARG A 106 -10.03 8.19 10.04
CA ARG A 106 -11.09 7.20 10.27
C ARG A 106 -12.22 7.41 9.27
N GLU A 107 -11.96 7.08 8.04
CA GLU A 107 -12.90 7.28 6.94
C GLU A 107 -12.64 6.29 5.81
N PHE A 108 -13.64 6.07 4.97
CA PHE A 108 -13.44 5.38 3.68
C PHE A 108 -12.84 6.36 2.66
N VAL A 109 -12.03 5.85 1.75
CA VAL A 109 -11.63 6.64 0.60
C VAL A 109 -12.78 6.73 -0.39
N THR A 110 -13.06 7.96 -0.81
CA THR A 110 -14.10 8.31 -1.79
C THR A 110 -13.54 9.25 -2.85
N SER A 111 -14.27 9.42 -3.95
CA SER A 111 -13.92 10.37 -4.99
C SER A 111 -13.81 11.81 -4.47
N GLU A 112 -14.50 12.14 -3.37
CA GLU A 112 -14.53 13.48 -2.78
C GLU A 112 -13.29 13.77 -1.90
N ASN A 113 -12.76 12.75 -1.16
CA ASN A 113 -11.71 12.97 -0.15
C ASN A 113 -10.32 12.50 -0.56
N ILE A 114 -10.19 11.58 -1.51
CA ILE A 114 -8.92 10.91 -1.80
C ILE A 114 -7.81 11.88 -2.25
N MET A 115 -8.17 12.93 -3.01
CA MET A 115 -7.17 13.93 -3.47
C MET A 115 -6.57 14.69 -2.30
N ASP A 116 -7.38 15.04 -1.29
CA ASP A 116 -6.90 15.69 -0.08
C ASP A 116 -6.07 14.75 0.79
N LEU A 117 -6.44 13.48 0.85
CA LEU A 117 -5.70 12.47 1.61
C LEU A 117 -4.28 12.23 1.04
N ILE A 118 -4.14 12.14 -0.30
CA ILE A 118 -2.85 11.78 -0.93
C ILE A 118 -1.89 12.95 -1.15
N LYS A 119 -2.37 14.19 -1.14
CA LYS A 119 -1.61 15.38 -1.61
C LYS A 119 -0.26 15.58 -0.92
N ASP A 120 -0.21 15.36 0.39
CA ASP A 120 0.94 15.67 1.24
C ASP A 120 1.91 14.49 1.43
N TYR A 121 1.67 13.36 0.75
CA TYR A 121 2.48 12.15 0.87
C TYR A 121 3.34 11.93 -0.39
N ASP A 122 4.53 11.37 -0.17
CA ASP A 122 5.50 11.10 -1.23
C ASP A 122 5.21 9.76 -1.94
N PHE A 123 4.63 8.79 -1.21
CA PHE A 123 4.32 7.45 -1.71
C PHE A 123 3.03 6.94 -1.09
N ILE A 124 2.22 6.24 -1.88
CA ILE A 124 0.94 5.68 -1.44
C ILE A 124 1.01 4.16 -1.44
N ILE A 125 0.53 3.53 -0.39
CA ILE A 125 0.36 2.07 -0.32
C ILE A 125 -1.14 1.74 -0.38
N ASP A 126 -1.52 1.02 -1.42
CA ASP A 126 -2.84 0.40 -1.53
C ASP A 126 -2.86 -0.92 -0.76
N GLY A 127 -3.37 -0.86 0.47
CA GLY A 127 -3.59 -2.01 1.35
C GLY A 127 -5.04 -2.50 1.37
N THR A 128 -5.87 -2.07 0.41
CA THR A 128 -7.30 -2.41 0.33
C THR A 128 -7.52 -3.82 -0.22
N ASP A 129 -8.70 -4.38 0.02
CA ASP A 129 -9.08 -5.73 -0.41
C ASP A 129 -10.28 -5.74 -1.37
N ASN A 130 -10.66 -4.58 -1.91
CA ASN A 130 -11.78 -4.46 -2.84
C ASN A 130 -11.39 -3.68 -4.10
N PHE A 131 -11.99 -4.07 -5.22
CA PHE A 131 -11.67 -3.49 -6.53
C PHE A 131 -12.11 -2.02 -6.68
N PRO A 132 -13.28 -1.56 -6.19
CA PRO A 132 -13.66 -0.16 -6.24
C PRO A 132 -12.59 0.77 -5.69
N ALA A 133 -12.12 0.52 -4.46
CA ALA A 133 -11.06 1.32 -3.85
C ALA A 133 -9.75 1.27 -4.66
N LYS A 134 -9.36 0.09 -5.19
CA LYS A 134 -8.14 -0.06 -6.00
C LYS A 134 -8.15 0.79 -7.27
N PHE A 135 -9.28 0.83 -7.96
CA PHE A 135 -9.43 1.64 -9.16
C PHE A 135 -9.45 3.13 -8.82
N LEU A 136 -10.14 3.53 -7.75
CA LEU A 136 -10.15 4.90 -7.27
C LEU A 136 -8.75 5.39 -6.86
N ILE A 137 -8.01 4.57 -6.11
CA ILE A 137 -6.61 4.88 -5.71
C ILE A 137 -5.72 5.05 -6.93
N ASN A 138 -5.81 4.12 -7.91
CA ASN A 138 -5.06 4.25 -9.16
C ASN A 138 -5.37 5.58 -9.85
N ASP A 139 -6.65 5.89 -10.04
CA ASP A 139 -7.05 7.06 -10.80
C ASP A 139 -6.62 8.35 -10.11
N ALA A 140 -6.79 8.44 -8.80
CA ALA A 140 -6.34 9.57 -8.00
C ALA A 140 -4.81 9.73 -8.05
N CYS A 141 -4.05 8.64 -7.89
CA CYS A 141 -2.59 8.67 -7.95
C CYS A 141 -2.07 9.06 -9.34
N VAL A 142 -2.71 8.59 -10.42
CA VAL A 142 -2.35 9.00 -11.78
C VAL A 142 -2.62 10.48 -12.01
N MET A 143 -3.82 10.97 -11.65
CA MET A 143 -4.18 12.40 -11.78
C MET A 143 -3.29 13.30 -10.94
N ALA A 144 -2.98 12.91 -9.70
CA ALA A 144 -2.13 13.66 -8.78
C ALA A 144 -0.63 13.46 -9.04
N LYS A 145 -0.25 12.63 -10.02
CA LYS A 145 1.13 12.23 -10.30
C LYS A 145 1.85 11.71 -9.05
N LYS A 146 1.18 10.87 -8.26
CA LYS A 146 1.73 10.23 -7.07
C LYS A 146 2.14 8.78 -7.37
N PRO A 147 3.33 8.35 -6.93
CA PRO A 147 3.71 6.94 -7.01
C PRO A 147 2.89 6.13 -6.00
N PHE A 148 2.57 4.89 -6.36
CA PHE A 148 1.90 4.00 -5.43
C PHE A 148 2.25 2.53 -5.68
N SER A 149 2.12 1.72 -4.63
CA SER A 149 2.24 0.27 -4.68
C SER A 149 0.86 -0.36 -4.54
N HIS A 150 0.48 -1.14 -5.54
CA HIS A 150 -0.74 -1.93 -5.54
C HIS A 150 -0.43 -3.38 -5.18
N ALA A 151 -1.21 -3.98 -4.31
CA ALA A 151 -1.11 -5.39 -3.97
C ALA A 151 -2.49 -6.07 -3.84
N GLY A 152 -2.49 -7.38 -3.98
CA GLY A 152 -3.66 -8.23 -3.74
C GLY A 152 -3.22 -9.58 -3.20
N ILE A 153 -4.00 -10.13 -2.28
CA ILE A 153 -3.78 -11.46 -1.70
C ILE A 153 -5.09 -12.26 -1.68
N ILE A 154 -5.01 -13.54 -1.93
CA ILE A 154 -6.14 -14.47 -1.84
C ILE A 154 -5.62 -15.88 -1.59
N ARG A 155 -6.24 -16.64 -0.66
CA ARG A 155 -5.80 -17.98 -0.33
C ARG A 155 -4.29 -18.02 0.00
N PHE A 156 -3.50 -18.69 -0.84
CA PHE A 156 -2.04 -18.81 -0.78
C PHE A 156 -1.33 -18.04 -1.90
N LYS A 157 -2.00 -17.11 -2.54
CA LYS A 157 -1.46 -16.33 -3.66
C LYS A 157 -1.42 -14.85 -3.34
N GLY A 158 -0.40 -14.18 -3.85
CA GLY A 158 -0.25 -12.73 -3.76
C GLY A 158 0.27 -12.14 -5.04
N GLN A 159 0.01 -10.86 -5.25
CA GLN A 159 0.54 -10.09 -6.36
C GLN A 159 0.88 -8.68 -5.92
N LEU A 160 1.84 -8.06 -6.61
CA LEU A 160 2.35 -6.74 -6.31
C LEU A 160 2.83 -6.06 -7.58
N MET A 161 2.51 -4.79 -7.76
CA MET A 161 3.11 -3.90 -8.75
C MET A 161 3.27 -2.49 -8.19
N THR A 162 4.21 -1.74 -8.76
CA THR A 162 4.46 -0.35 -8.38
C THR A 162 4.26 0.55 -9.60
N TYR A 163 3.55 1.65 -9.42
CA TYR A 163 3.39 2.71 -10.39
C TYR A 163 4.23 3.92 -9.99
N VAL A 164 5.00 4.42 -10.93
CA VAL A 164 5.69 5.71 -10.82
C VAL A 164 5.29 6.55 -12.04
N PRO A 165 4.87 7.81 -11.85
CA PRO A 165 4.43 8.66 -12.95
C PRO A 165 5.47 8.77 -14.06
N GLY A 166 5.07 8.41 -15.29
CA GLY A 166 5.94 8.49 -16.47
C GLY A 166 6.90 7.29 -16.66
N GLU A 167 6.96 6.32 -15.73
CA GLU A 167 7.93 5.22 -15.80
C GLU A 167 7.34 3.86 -16.19
N GLY A 168 6.05 3.76 -16.42
CA GLY A 168 5.45 2.47 -16.78
C GLY A 168 3.92 2.50 -16.78
N PRO A 169 3.29 1.31 -16.93
CA PRO A 169 1.85 1.20 -16.97
C PRO A 169 1.23 1.48 -15.59
N CYS A 170 0.10 2.15 -15.56
CA CYS A 170 -0.74 2.25 -14.38
C CYS A 170 -1.57 0.96 -14.19
N TYR A 171 -2.31 0.85 -13.09
CA TYR A 171 -3.15 -0.31 -12.81
C TYR A 171 -4.17 -0.57 -13.93
N ARG A 172 -4.78 0.49 -14.51
CA ARG A 172 -5.73 0.37 -15.63
C ARG A 172 -5.11 -0.06 -16.96
N CYS A 173 -3.82 0.13 -17.17
CA CYS A 173 -3.16 -0.45 -18.35
C CYS A 173 -3.17 -1.98 -18.31
N VAL A 174 -3.18 -2.57 -17.11
CA VAL A 174 -3.17 -4.01 -16.87
C VAL A 174 -4.60 -4.54 -16.66
N PHE A 175 -5.35 -3.88 -15.80
CA PHE A 175 -6.73 -4.25 -15.41
C PHE A 175 -7.67 -3.12 -15.83
N LYS A 176 -8.24 -3.21 -17.03
CA LYS A 176 -8.96 -2.09 -17.66
C LYS A 176 -10.17 -1.59 -16.89
N ASN A 177 -10.94 -2.50 -16.31
CA ASN A 177 -12.18 -2.21 -15.58
C ASN A 177 -12.28 -3.04 -14.31
N PRO A 178 -13.02 -2.57 -13.29
CA PRO A 178 -13.37 -3.41 -12.16
C PRO A 178 -14.05 -4.70 -12.67
N PRO A 179 -13.72 -5.87 -12.11
CA PRO A 179 -14.41 -7.10 -12.46
C PRO A 179 -15.87 -7.00 -11.99
N PRO A 180 -16.82 -7.69 -12.67
CA PRO A 180 -18.19 -7.80 -12.19
C PRO A 180 -18.22 -8.32 -10.74
N LYS A 181 -19.26 -7.97 -10.00
CA LYS A 181 -19.53 -8.49 -8.67
C LYS A 181 -19.56 -10.03 -8.76
N ASP A 182 -18.95 -10.69 -7.80
CA ASP A 182 -18.83 -12.14 -7.71
C ASP A 182 -17.94 -12.84 -8.76
N ALA A 183 -17.40 -12.13 -9.75
CA ALA A 183 -16.45 -12.71 -10.70
C ALA A 183 -15.11 -13.11 -10.03
N VAL A 184 -14.75 -12.42 -8.95
CA VAL A 184 -13.58 -12.75 -8.13
C VAL A 184 -14.02 -12.83 -6.67
N PRO A 185 -13.86 -13.97 -6.00
CA PRO A 185 -14.26 -14.10 -4.60
C PRO A 185 -13.45 -13.17 -3.71
N THR A 186 -14.09 -12.58 -2.72
CA THR A 186 -13.44 -11.77 -1.69
C THR A 186 -12.60 -12.64 -0.75
N CYS A 187 -11.71 -12.02 0.04
CA CYS A 187 -10.99 -12.74 1.09
C CYS A 187 -11.94 -13.39 2.13
N LYS A 188 -13.12 -12.82 2.35
CA LYS A 188 -14.15 -13.42 3.23
C LYS A 188 -14.73 -14.70 2.63
N GLN A 189 -14.91 -14.76 1.32
CA GLN A 189 -15.47 -15.92 0.62
C GLN A 189 -14.43 -17.02 0.34
N ALA A 190 -13.23 -16.62 -0.11
CA ALA A 190 -12.19 -17.58 -0.52
C ALA A 190 -11.22 -17.97 0.60
N GLY A 191 -11.14 -17.16 1.65
CA GLY A 191 -10.13 -17.26 2.68
C GLY A 191 -8.77 -16.71 2.25
N VAL A 192 -7.91 -16.44 3.23
CA VAL A 192 -6.52 -16.06 3.04
C VAL A 192 -5.71 -16.46 4.27
N ILE A 193 -4.54 -17.05 4.05
CA ILE A 193 -3.62 -17.33 5.16
C ILE A 193 -2.91 -16.03 5.57
N GLY A 194 -2.87 -15.73 6.88
CA GLY A 194 -2.39 -14.44 7.39
C GLY A 194 -0.96 -14.08 6.96
N ALA A 195 -0.07 -15.06 6.89
CA ALA A 195 1.31 -14.87 6.44
C ALA A 195 1.42 -14.29 5.03
N MET A 196 0.41 -14.46 4.16
CA MET A 196 0.39 -13.83 2.83
C MET A 196 0.37 -12.30 2.93
N GLY A 197 -0.41 -11.76 3.89
CA GLY A 197 -0.38 -10.32 4.19
C GLY A 197 1.00 -9.87 4.63
N GLY A 198 1.65 -10.67 5.50
CA GLY A 198 3.01 -10.42 5.97
C GLY A 198 4.02 -10.32 4.83
N VAL A 199 4.04 -11.31 3.93
CA VAL A 199 4.97 -11.33 2.79
C VAL A 199 4.72 -10.16 1.85
N ILE A 200 3.50 -10.03 1.34
CA ILE A 200 3.19 -9.03 0.30
C ILE A 200 3.20 -7.60 0.85
N GLY A 201 2.66 -7.37 2.05
CA GLY A 201 2.68 -6.04 2.66
C GLY A 201 4.09 -5.57 3.04
N SER A 202 4.98 -6.50 3.43
CA SER A 202 6.41 -6.17 3.65
C SER A 202 7.11 -5.80 2.33
N LEU A 203 6.76 -6.45 1.23
CA LEU A 203 7.25 -6.05 -0.10
C LEU A 203 6.74 -4.67 -0.52
N GLN A 204 5.48 -4.31 -0.19
CA GLN A 204 4.99 -2.94 -0.41
C GLN A 204 5.79 -1.91 0.41
N ALA A 205 6.10 -2.22 1.68
CA ALA A 205 6.97 -1.37 2.50
C ALA A 205 8.37 -1.22 1.87
N MET A 206 8.94 -2.30 1.33
CA MET A 206 10.23 -2.27 0.65
C MET A 206 10.21 -1.38 -0.60
N GLU A 207 9.14 -1.43 -1.39
CA GLU A 207 8.97 -0.53 -2.55
C GLU A 207 8.93 0.95 -2.12
N ALA A 208 8.17 1.28 -1.06
CA ALA A 208 8.13 2.63 -0.51
C ALA A 208 9.51 3.09 0.02
N ILE A 209 10.23 2.23 0.75
CA ILE A 209 11.58 2.51 1.26
C ILE A 209 12.55 2.76 0.11
N LYS A 210 12.59 1.90 -0.91
CA LYS A 210 13.46 2.08 -2.09
C LYS A 210 13.14 3.38 -2.82
N TYR A 211 11.86 3.69 -2.98
CA TYR A 211 11.43 4.95 -3.61
C TYR A 211 11.94 6.17 -2.84
N LEU A 212 11.72 6.22 -1.52
CA LEU A 212 12.17 7.33 -0.67
C LEU A 212 13.70 7.48 -0.66
N LEU A 213 14.41 6.38 -0.66
CA LEU A 213 15.88 6.37 -0.71
C LEU A 213 16.41 6.76 -2.10
N GLY A 214 15.68 6.46 -3.16
CA GLY A 214 16.12 6.56 -4.55
C GLY A 214 17.17 5.51 -4.88
N VAL A 215 16.98 4.25 -4.43
CA VAL A 215 17.93 3.15 -4.62
C VAL A 215 17.24 1.89 -5.16
N GLY A 216 18.00 1.09 -5.89
CA GLY A 216 17.53 -0.17 -6.45
C GLY A 216 16.44 0.00 -7.52
N ASP A 217 15.92 -1.11 -8.00
CA ASP A 217 14.85 -1.16 -8.99
C ASP A 217 13.49 -1.34 -8.31
N LEU A 218 12.51 -0.54 -8.71
CA LEU A 218 11.12 -0.74 -8.32
C LEU A 218 10.44 -1.77 -9.23
N LEU A 219 9.27 -2.25 -8.82
CA LEU A 219 8.40 -3.10 -9.63
C LEU A 219 7.63 -2.31 -10.71
N THR A 220 8.19 -1.20 -11.16
CA THR A 220 7.64 -0.38 -12.26
C THR A 220 7.71 -1.18 -13.57
N GLY A 221 6.58 -1.33 -14.25
CA GLY A 221 6.48 -2.15 -15.46
C GLY A 221 6.63 -3.66 -15.23
N LYS A 222 6.44 -4.11 -14.01
CA LYS A 222 6.52 -5.51 -13.60
C LYS A 222 5.35 -5.87 -12.69
N LEU A 223 4.82 -7.08 -12.85
CA LEU A 223 3.90 -7.69 -11.89
C LEU A 223 4.63 -8.84 -11.20
N LEU A 224 4.85 -8.71 -9.91
CA LEU A 224 5.34 -9.79 -9.06
C LEU A 224 4.14 -10.64 -8.63
N THR A 225 4.23 -11.95 -8.77
CA THR A 225 3.26 -12.92 -8.22
C THR A 225 3.99 -13.88 -7.30
N PHE A 226 3.31 -14.31 -6.24
CA PHE A 226 3.82 -15.28 -5.28
C PHE A 226 2.78 -16.39 -5.07
N ASP A 227 3.23 -17.63 -5.22
CA ASP A 227 2.47 -18.85 -4.89
C ASP A 227 3.12 -19.51 -3.66
N ALA A 228 2.50 -19.35 -2.50
CA ALA A 228 3.04 -19.84 -1.23
C ALA A 228 2.96 -21.37 -1.09
N LEU A 229 2.08 -22.05 -1.84
CA LEU A 229 2.05 -23.52 -1.84
C LEU A 229 3.27 -24.12 -2.53
N LYS A 230 3.82 -23.39 -3.51
CA LYS A 230 5.04 -23.80 -4.23
C LYS A 230 6.29 -23.08 -3.76
N MET A 231 6.13 -22.01 -2.94
CA MET A 231 7.20 -21.07 -2.56
C MET A 231 7.90 -20.43 -3.77
N GLU A 232 7.13 -20.10 -4.80
CA GLU A 232 7.64 -19.56 -6.06
C GLU A 232 7.23 -18.11 -6.24
N PHE A 233 8.23 -17.27 -6.55
CA PHE A 233 8.03 -15.91 -7.01
C PHE A 233 8.21 -15.84 -8.53
N HIS A 234 7.25 -15.25 -9.22
CA HIS A 234 7.35 -14.98 -10.64
C HIS A 234 7.22 -13.48 -10.89
N THR A 235 8.09 -12.95 -11.74
CA THR A 235 8.01 -11.56 -12.19
C THR A 235 7.63 -11.55 -13.67
N VAL A 236 6.45 -11.02 -13.96
CA VAL A 236 5.95 -10.85 -15.33
C VAL A 236 6.26 -9.42 -15.77
N LYS A 237 6.96 -9.28 -16.89
CA LYS A 237 7.18 -7.97 -17.51
C LYS A 237 5.86 -7.48 -18.12
N LEU A 238 5.41 -6.34 -17.69
CA LEU A 238 4.21 -5.71 -18.22
C LEU A 238 4.52 -4.97 -19.54
N PRO A 239 3.54 -4.81 -20.42
CA PRO A 239 3.69 -3.94 -21.57
C PRO A 239 3.97 -2.49 -21.12
N LYS A 240 4.46 -1.66 -22.05
CA LYS A 240 4.57 -0.21 -21.78
C LYS A 240 3.21 0.39 -21.45
N ALA A 241 3.21 1.61 -20.90
CA ALA A 241 1.97 2.35 -20.70
C ALA A 241 1.14 2.38 -21.98
N ASP A 242 -0.13 2.07 -21.87
CA ASP A 242 -1.05 2.02 -23.01
C ASP A 242 -1.43 3.45 -23.42
N HIS A 243 -1.06 3.87 -24.63
CA HIS A 243 -1.41 5.17 -25.20
C HIS A 243 -2.92 5.42 -25.25
N LYS A 244 -3.74 4.35 -25.23
CA LYS A 244 -5.21 4.40 -25.19
C LYS A 244 -5.77 4.19 -23.78
N CYS A 245 -4.93 4.17 -22.75
CA CYS A 245 -5.41 4.01 -21.39
C CYS A 245 -6.36 5.15 -21.01
N ALA A 246 -7.49 4.79 -20.43
CA ALA A 246 -8.54 5.75 -20.08
C ALA A 246 -8.12 6.81 -19.07
N ILE A 247 -7.04 6.60 -18.31
CA ILE A 247 -6.57 7.54 -17.27
C ILE A 247 -5.15 8.09 -17.53
N CYS A 248 -4.21 7.25 -17.97
CA CYS A 248 -2.81 7.66 -18.18
C CYS A 248 -2.39 7.72 -19.67
N GLY A 249 -3.29 7.47 -20.60
CA GLY A 249 -3.04 7.53 -22.05
C GLY A 249 -2.90 8.95 -22.58
N ASP A 250 -2.64 9.06 -23.90
CA ASP A 250 -2.44 10.36 -24.56
C ASP A 250 -3.73 11.21 -24.61
N HIS A 251 -4.89 10.55 -24.61
CA HIS A 251 -6.22 11.19 -24.60
C HIS A 251 -7.10 10.55 -23.52
N PRO A 252 -6.89 10.88 -22.24
CA PRO A 252 -7.61 10.26 -21.13
C PRO A 252 -9.10 10.61 -21.20
N THR A 253 -9.96 9.60 -21.04
CA THR A 253 -11.41 9.74 -20.98
C THR A 253 -11.93 9.85 -19.55
N ILE A 254 -11.14 9.37 -18.56
CA ILE A 254 -11.43 9.56 -17.13
C ILE A 254 -10.78 10.86 -16.71
N THR A 255 -11.59 11.93 -16.63
CA THR A 255 -11.15 13.29 -16.30
C THR A 255 -11.56 13.75 -14.90
N GLN A 256 -12.40 12.98 -14.23
CA GLN A 256 -12.84 13.21 -12.86
C GLN A 256 -12.91 11.88 -12.10
N LEU A 257 -12.72 11.95 -10.80
CA LEU A 257 -12.85 10.80 -9.93
C LEU A 257 -14.32 10.46 -9.70
N ILE A 258 -14.62 9.19 -9.61
CA ILE A 258 -15.94 8.65 -9.27
C ILE A 258 -15.80 7.51 -8.29
N ASP A 259 -16.81 7.26 -7.50
CA ASP A 259 -16.88 6.07 -6.67
C ASP A 259 -17.34 4.90 -7.56
N TYR A 260 -16.51 3.87 -7.61
CA TYR A 260 -16.78 2.69 -8.44
C TYR A 260 -17.71 1.74 -7.70
N GLU A 261 -18.75 1.29 -8.39
CA GLU A 261 -19.60 0.17 -7.95
C GLU A 261 -19.17 -1.11 -8.67
N GLN A 262 -19.21 -2.23 -7.98
CA GLN A 262 -19.11 -3.53 -8.65
C GLN A 262 -20.45 -3.82 -9.34
N ILE A 263 -20.42 -3.87 -10.66
CA ILE A 263 -21.61 -4.21 -11.46
C ILE A 263 -21.99 -5.67 -11.14
N GLU A 264 -23.27 -5.91 -10.84
CA GLU A 264 -23.78 -7.28 -10.69
C GLU A 264 -23.66 -8.02 -12.03
N CYS A 265 -23.20 -9.28 -12.00
CA CYS A 265 -23.28 -10.12 -13.19
C CYS A 265 -24.76 -10.26 -13.57
N PRO A 266 -25.15 -10.01 -14.82
CA PRO A 266 -26.48 -10.39 -15.24
C PRO A 266 -26.62 -11.90 -15.05
N ASP A 267 -27.70 -12.31 -14.38
CA ASP A 267 -28.04 -13.72 -14.17
C ASP A 267 -28.02 -14.45 -15.53
N HIS A 268 -27.24 -15.53 -15.59
CA HIS A 268 -27.26 -16.47 -16.72
C HIS A 268 -28.30 -17.53 -16.49
#